data_fa85afcccbc3737e1e6516c259d93182
#
_entry.id   fa85afcccbc3737e1e6516c259d93182
#
_cell.length_a   1.000
_cell.length_b   1.000
_cell.length_c   1.000
_cell.angle_alpha   90.00
_cell.angle_beta   90.00
_cell.angle_gamma   90.00
#
_symmetry.space_group_name_H-M   'P 1'
#
loop_
_entity.id
_entity.type
_entity.pdbx_description
1 polymer ?
#
loop_
_entity_poly.entity_id
_entity_poly.type
_entity_poly.pdbx_seq_one_letter_code
_entity_poly.pdbx_strand_id
1 'polypeptide(L)'
;ISITQEISSEAPGTCADWPSRLTFSLCGVELGQWVSPGDYGDRRGLCNPSWWSDSLNQYGLLKTLTVNSDGAFMDGERIGNATADQLPIRPGEPLPYRLDVSGGRSGGGLTLFGSGFGNYGRDIAVHVRFDNKE
;
A
#
# COMPACT_ATOMS: atom_id res chain seq x y z
N ILE A 1 10.43 2.68 -10.11
CA ILE A 1 10.31 2.10 -8.76
C ILE A 1 8.90 1.57 -8.59
N SER A 2 8.76 0.33 -8.17
CA SER A 2 7.47 -0.27 -7.85
C SER A 2 7.47 -0.79 -6.43
N ILE A 3 6.38 -0.53 -5.69
CA ILE A 3 6.18 -0.98 -4.31
C ILE A 3 4.90 -1.81 -4.27
N THR A 4 5.03 -3.08 -3.93
CA THR A 4 3.90 -4.01 -3.85
C THR A 4 3.65 -4.38 -2.40
N GLN A 5 2.38 -4.33 -1.98
CA GLN A 5 1.97 -4.56 -0.60
C GLN A 5 0.53 -5.06 -0.54
N GLU A 6 0.23 -5.86 0.47
CA GLU A 6 -1.14 -6.25 0.80
C GLU A 6 -1.69 -5.26 1.84
N ILE A 7 -2.81 -4.61 1.53
CA ILE A 7 -3.31 -3.45 2.27
C ILE A 7 -4.83 -3.48 2.38
N SER A 8 -5.36 -3.07 3.51
CA SER A 8 -6.80 -2.87 3.73
C SER A 8 -7.07 -1.64 4.59
N SER A 9 -8.33 -1.24 4.65
CA SER A 9 -8.80 -0.32 5.68
C SER A 9 -8.76 -0.99 7.05
N GLU A 10 -8.91 -0.20 8.10
CA GLU A 10 -9.06 -0.69 9.48
C GLU A 10 -10.42 -0.27 10.00
N ALA A 11 -11.30 -1.24 10.24
CA ALA A 11 -12.64 -1.03 10.80
C ALA A 11 -12.75 -1.68 12.18
N PRO A 12 -13.69 -1.25 13.05
CA PRO A 12 -14.02 -2.00 14.25
C PRO A 12 -14.54 -3.40 13.88
N GLY A 13 -13.85 -4.46 14.36
CA GLY A 13 -14.08 -5.81 13.82
C GLY A 13 -13.62 -5.89 12.38
N THR A 14 -14.54 -6.20 11.46
CA THR A 14 -14.30 -6.12 10.01
C THR A 14 -15.53 -5.55 9.31
N CYS A 15 -15.31 -4.80 8.24
CA CYS A 15 -16.38 -4.25 7.42
C CYS A 15 -15.87 -4.03 5.98
N ALA A 16 -16.48 -4.74 5.03
CA ALA A 16 -16.08 -4.66 3.63
C ALA A 16 -16.40 -3.30 2.99
N ASP A 17 -17.33 -2.55 3.57
CA ASP A 17 -17.64 -1.17 3.18
C ASP A 17 -17.14 -0.20 4.26
N TRP A 18 -15.83 0.00 4.27
CA TRP A 18 -15.16 0.91 5.21
C TRP A 18 -14.05 1.68 4.50
N PRO A 19 -14.42 2.68 3.68
CA PRO A 19 -13.44 3.40 2.88
C PRO A 19 -12.45 4.19 3.74
N SER A 20 -11.19 4.12 3.34
CA SER A 20 -10.09 4.91 3.92
C SER A 20 -9.29 5.52 2.80
N ARG A 21 -9.06 6.83 2.86
CA ARG A 21 -8.23 7.53 1.88
C ARG A 21 -6.78 7.45 2.30
N LEU A 22 -5.97 6.88 1.42
CA LEU A 22 -4.53 6.71 1.63
C LEU A 22 -3.77 7.64 0.70
N THR A 23 -2.79 8.34 1.25
CA THR A 23 -1.86 9.18 0.50
C THR A 23 -0.48 8.55 0.58
N PHE A 24 0.14 8.35 -0.59
CA PHE A 24 1.46 7.73 -0.71
C PHE A 24 2.50 8.80 -1.02
N SER A 25 3.61 8.77 -0.28
CA SER A 25 4.74 9.67 -0.50
C SER A 25 6.05 8.90 -0.48
N LEU A 26 6.98 9.29 -1.32
CA LEU A 26 8.32 8.70 -1.39
C LEU A 26 9.35 9.83 -1.40
N CYS A 27 10.33 9.75 -0.50
CA CYS A 27 11.36 10.78 -0.34
C CYS A 27 10.78 12.20 -0.14
N GLY A 28 9.64 12.31 0.56
CA GLY A 28 8.96 13.58 0.80
C GLY A 28 8.13 14.10 -0.38
N VAL A 29 8.07 13.38 -1.48
CA VAL A 29 7.27 13.74 -2.66
C VAL A 29 5.96 12.95 -2.64
N GLU A 30 4.83 13.65 -2.65
CA GLU A 30 3.52 13.01 -2.74
C GLU A 30 3.33 12.39 -4.13
N LEU A 31 2.99 11.11 -4.15
CA LEU A 31 2.78 10.35 -5.40
C LEU A 31 1.30 10.35 -5.81
N GLY A 32 0.39 10.33 -4.87
CA GLY A 32 -1.03 10.33 -5.12
C GLY A 32 -1.83 9.66 -4.02
N GLN A 33 -3.13 9.50 -4.28
CA GLN A 33 -4.08 8.95 -3.32
C GLN A 33 -4.82 7.75 -3.92
N TRP A 34 -5.21 6.83 -3.04
CA TRP A 34 -6.09 5.72 -3.35
C TRP A 34 -7.05 5.49 -2.19
N VAL A 35 -8.31 5.20 -2.49
CA VAL A 35 -9.30 4.89 -1.47
C VAL A 35 -9.38 3.38 -1.29
N SER A 36 -8.95 2.89 -0.14
CA SER A 36 -9.14 1.50 0.26
C SER A 36 -10.62 1.27 0.57
N PRO A 37 -11.27 0.30 -0.08
CA PRO A 37 -12.72 0.16 0.05
C PRO A 37 -13.19 -0.47 1.35
N GLY A 38 -12.36 -1.28 2.03
CA GLY A 38 -12.85 -1.97 3.21
C GLY A 38 -11.80 -2.75 3.97
N ASP A 39 -12.28 -3.38 5.04
CA ASP A 39 -11.55 -4.27 5.93
C ASP A 39 -12.24 -5.66 5.86
N TYR A 40 -11.48 -6.69 5.48
CA TYR A 40 -12.06 -7.94 5.03
C TYR A 40 -11.96 -9.04 6.08
N GLY A 41 -13.11 -9.63 6.41
CA GLY A 41 -13.24 -10.71 7.37
C GLY A 41 -14.26 -11.78 6.96
N ASP A 42 -14.70 -11.77 5.70
CA ASP A 42 -15.69 -12.71 5.16
C ASP A 42 -15.17 -14.16 5.09
N ARG A 43 -13.86 -14.31 5.03
CA ARG A 43 -13.18 -15.60 5.03
C ARG A 43 -11.81 -15.45 5.68
N ARG A 44 -11.24 -16.59 6.10
CA ARG A 44 -9.90 -16.57 6.72
C ARG A 44 -8.83 -16.26 5.69
N GLY A 45 -7.90 -15.41 6.06
CA GLY A 45 -6.70 -15.13 5.26
C GLY A 45 -5.84 -16.40 5.13
N LEU A 46 -5.36 -16.70 3.91
CA LEU A 46 -4.68 -17.95 3.58
C LEU A 46 -3.39 -18.17 4.38
N CYS A 47 -2.71 -17.09 4.77
CA CYS A 47 -1.42 -17.15 5.46
C CYS A 47 -1.53 -16.87 6.96
N ASN A 48 -2.74 -16.59 7.47
CA ASN A 48 -2.91 -16.26 8.88
C ASN A 48 -2.57 -17.45 9.78
N PRO A 49 -1.85 -17.23 10.89
CA PRO A 49 -1.57 -18.30 11.83
C PRO A 49 -2.86 -18.77 12.54
N SER A 50 -2.84 -19.99 13.03
CA SER A 50 -4.03 -20.63 13.66
C SER A 50 -4.55 -19.86 14.88
N TRP A 51 -3.68 -19.10 15.55
CA TRP A 51 -4.03 -18.30 16.74
C TRP A 51 -4.65 -16.94 16.39
N TRP A 52 -4.65 -16.53 15.11
CA TRP A 52 -5.28 -15.27 14.69
C TRP A 52 -6.80 -15.40 14.78
N SER A 53 -7.45 -14.47 15.49
CA SER A 53 -8.89 -14.52 15.71
C SER A 53 -9.69 -14.32 14.42
N ASP A 54 -10.75 -15.11 14.24
CA ASP A 54 -11.67 -14.98 13.11
C ASP A 54 -12.44 -13.64 13.10
N SER A 55 -12.51 -12.95 14.26
CA SER A 55 -13.17 -11.64 14.38
C SER A 55 -12.30 -10.47 13.96
N LEU A 56 -11.03 -10.70 13.68
CA LEU A 56 -10.09 -9.68 13.24
C LEU A 56 -9.96 -9.67 11.72
N ASN A 57 -9.34 -8.61 11.19
CA ASN A 57 -9.06 -8.49 9.77
C ASN A 57 -8.27 -9.70 9.25
N GLN A 58 -8.69 -10.25 8.13
CA GLN A 58 -8.19 -11.51 7.61
C GLN A 58 -7.26 -11.34 6.42
N TYR A 59 -7.53 -10.41 5.53
CA TYR A 59 -6.73 -10.18 4.34
C TYR A 59 -6.96 -8.79 3.78
N GLY A 60 -6.10 -8.38 2.87
CA GLY A 60 -6.18 -7.13 2.14
C GLY A 60 -6.18 -7.32 0.63
N LEU A 61 -6.01 -6.22 -0.07
CA LEU A 61 -5.84 -6.19 -1.52
C LEU A 61 -4.36 -6.05 -1.84
N LEU A 62 -3.88 -6.80 -2.81
CA LEU A 62 -2.51 -6.65 -3.29
C LEU A 62 -2.45 -5.45 -4.24
N LYS A 63 -1.68 -4.44 -3.85
CA LYS A 63 -1.57 -3.18 -4.59
C LYS A 63 -0.13 -2.91 -4.97
N THR A 64 0.08 -2.48 -6.20
CA THR A 64 1.38 -2.08 -6.71
C THR A 64 1.38 -0.60 -7.07
N LEU A 65 2.15 0.16 -6.30
CA LEU A 65 2.42 1.57 -6.55
C LEU A 65 3.66 1.66 -7.43
N THR A 66 3.55 2.34 -8.57
CA THR A 66 4.67 2.53 -9.50
C THR A 66 4.90 3.99 -9.75
N VAL A 67 6.16 4.44 -9.68
CA VAL A 67 6.59 5.74 -10.15
C VAL A 67 7.67 5.55 -11.22
N ASN A 68 7.48 6.17 -12.37
CA ASN A 68 8.38 6.09 -13.52
C ASN A 68 8.51 7.46 -14.19
N SER A 69 9.02 7.51 -15.40
CA SER A 69 9.20 8.76 -16.16
C SER A 69 7.88 9.42 -16.58
N ASP A 70 6.76 8.68 -16.54
CA ASP A 70 5.46 9.18 -16.98
C ASP A 70 4.57 9.67 -15.83
N GLY A 71 4.87 9.29 -14.60
CA GLY A 71 4.08 9.67 -13.44
C GLY A 71 4.01 8.59 -12.38
N ALA A 72 2.98 8.67 -11.53
CA ALA A 72 2.69 7.73 -10.47
C ALA A 72 1.39 6.97 -10.74
N PHE A 73 1.41 5.66 -10.50
CA PHE A 73 0.33 4.74 -10.87
C PHE A 73 0.05 3.76 -9.74
N MET A 74 -1.23 3.40 -9.57
CA MET A 74 -1.66 2.31 -8.71
C MET A 74 -2.28 1.23 -9.59
N ASP A 75 -1.66 0.03 -9.65
CA ASP A 75 -2.09 -1.07 -10.51
C ASP A 75 -2.29 -0.64 -11.97
N GLY A 76 -1.44 0.25 -12.48
CA GLY A 76 -1.50 0.76 -13.84
C GLY A 76 -2.39 1.98 -14.05
N GLU A 77 -3.17 2.39 -13.08
CA GLU A 77 -3.98 3.61 -13.14
C GLU A 77 -3.22 4.81 -12.59
N ARG A 78 -3.21 5.92 -13.32
CA ARG A 78 -2.54 7.13 -12.86
C ARG A 78 -3.20 7.69 -11.60
N ILE A 79 -2.39 7.91 -10.57
CA ILE A 79 -2.81 8.57 -9.33
C ILE A 79 -2.13 9.91 -9.11
N GLY A 80 -1.10 10.23 -9.88
CA GLY A 80 -0.36 11.49 -9.75
C GLY A 80 0.59 11.73 -10.91
N ASN A 81 1.16 12.93 -10.92
CA ASN A 81 2.04 13.41 -11.99
C ASN A 81 3.52 13.44 -11.60
N ALA A 82 3.86 13.10 -10.37
CA ALA A 82 5.25 13.02 -9.94
C ALA A 82 5.98 11.93 -10.72
N THR A 83 7.17 12.24 -11.20
CA THR A 83 8.00 11.33 -11.99
C THR A 83 9.21 10.87 -11.19
N ALA A 84 9.81 9.76 -11.61
CA ALA A 84 10.93 9.16 -10.89
C ALA A 84 12.15 10.10 -10.79
N ASP A 85 12.39 10.91 -11.81
CA ASP A 85 13.49 11.88 -11.82
C ASP A 85 13.28 13.07 -10.85
N GLN A 86 12.05 13.29 -10.39
CA GLN A 86 11.75 14.32 -9.38
C GLN A 86 12.02 13.83 -7.96
N LEU A 87 12.25 12.53 -7.75
CA LEU A 87 12.55 11.99 -6.43
C LEU A 87 14.00 12.29 -6.05
N PRO A 88 14.25 12.87 -4.86
CA PRO A 88 15.61 13.19 -4.42
C PRO A 88 16.34 11.95 -3.90
N ILE A 89 16.57 10.98 -4.78
CA ILE A 89 17.23 9.71 -4.46
C ILE A 89 18.75 9.94 -4.52
N ARG A 90 19.47 9.58 -3.44
CA ARG A 90 20.92 9.68 -3.34
C ARG A 90 21.52 8.36 -2.89
N PRO A 91 22.63 7.91 -3.52
CA PRO A 91 23.32 6.71 -3.10
C PRO A 91 23.69 6.74 -1.62
N GLY A 92 23.44 5.64 -0.91
CA GLY A 92 23.76 5.51 0.51
C GLY A 92 22.77 6.18 1.47
N GLU A 93 21.75 6.86 0.96
CA GLU A 93 20.71 7.49 1.78
C GLU A 93 19.44 6.63 1.79
N PRO A 94 18.67 6.61 2.90
CA PRO A 94 17.39 5.93 2.95
C PRO A 94 16.37 6.53 1.96
N LEU A 95 15.44 5.70 1.52
CA LEU A 95 14.27 6.08 0.74
C LEU A 95 13.04 6.08 1.65
N PRO A 96 12.69 7.20 2.30
CA PRO A 96 11.52 7.25 3.16
C PRO A 96 10.24 7.01 2.37
N TYR A 97 9.50 5.98 2.74
CA TYR A 97 8.19 5.68 2.20
C TYR A 97 7.13 5.97 3.26
N ARG A 98 6.18 6.82 2.92
CA ARG A 98 5.14 7.28 3.85
C ARG A 98 3.76 6.96 3.32
N LEU A 99 2.92 6.46 4.23
CA LEU A 99 1.50 6.23 4.04
C LEU A 99 0.74 7.08 5.05
N ASP A 100 -0.08 7.98 4.56
CA ASP A 100 -0.97 8.78 5.39
C ASP A 100 -2.41 8.33 5.20
N VAL A 101 -3.14 8.23 6.29
CA VAL A 101 -4.57 7.94 6.28
C VAL A 101 -5.33 9.21 6.60
N SER A 102 -6.23 9.63 5.71
CA SER A 102 -7.07 10.81 5.92
C SER A 102 -8.48 10.53 5.43
N GLY A 103 -9.48 10.99 6.19
CA GLY A 103 -10.87 10.81 5.82
C GLY A 103 -11.35 9.36 5.86
N GLY A 104 -12.58 9.13 5.40
CA GLY A 104 -13.26 7.87 5.51
C GLY A 104 -14.13 7.79 6.77
N ARG A 105 -14.73 6.60 7.00
CA ARG A 105 -15.57 6.36 8.17
C ARG A 105 -14.77 6.40 9.45
N SER A 106 -15.27 7.08 10.46
CA SER A 106 -14.67 7.14 11.81
C SER A 106 -13.17 7.47 11.80
N GLY A 107 -12.76 8.36 10.88
CA GLY A 107 -11.37 8.77 10.75
C GLY A 107 -10.51 7.85 9.88
N GLY A 108 -11.07 6.76 9.38
CA GLY A 108 -10.35 5.80 8.57
C GLY A 108 -9.36 4.97 9.36
N GLY A 109 -8.60 4.18 8.66
CA GLY A 109 -7.54 3.34 9.21
C GLY A 109 -6.89 2.51 8.11
N LEU A 110 -5.74 1.94 8.44
CA LEU A 110 -4.94 1.19 7.50
C LEU A 110 -4.33 -0.03 8.18
N THR A 111 -4.43 -1.17 7.51
CA THR A 111 -3.68 -2.38 7.85
C THR A 111 -2.74 -2.75 6.71
N LEU A 112 -1.48 -2.99 7.04
CA LEU A 112 -0.49 -3.61 6.16
C LEU A 112 -0.27 -5.06 6.62
N PHE A 113 -0.35 -6.00 5.68
CA PHE A 113 -0.13 -7.41 5.95
C PHE A 113 1.31 -7.77 5.59
N GLY A 114 1.98 -8.46 6.51
CA GLY A 114 3.32 -8.98 6.29
C GLY A 114 3.32 -10.45 5.88
N SER A 115 4.51 -11.05 5.81
CA SER A 115 4.72 -12.40 5.28
C SER A 115 3.98 -13.51 6.03
N GLY A 116 3.65 -13.31 7.30
CA GLY A 116 2.94 -14.31 8.12
C GLY A 116 1.43 -14.15 8.16
N PHE A 117 0.86 -13.21 7.39
CA PHE A 117 -0.54 -12.83 7.48
C PHE A 117 -1.16 -12.57 6.11
N GLY A 118 -2.50 -12.50 6.07
CA GLY A 118 -3.26 -12.16 4.88
C GLY A 118 -3.35 -13.28 3.87
N ASN A 119 -3.53 -12.92 2.59
CA ASN A 119 -3.69 -13.87 1.50
C ASN A 119 -2.41 -14.11 0.70
N TYR A 120 -1.44 -13.20 0.75
CA TYR A 120 -0.32 -13.21 -0.18
C TYR A 120 1.01 -13.61 0.46
N GLY A 121 1.08 -13.61 1.80
CA GLY A 121 2.25 -14.08 2.52
C GLY A 121 3.53 -13.32 2.18
N ARG A 122 3.44 -12.00 2.00
CA ARG A 122 4.60 -11.18 1.64
C ARG A 122 4.68 -9.90 2.45
N ASP A 123 5.90 -9.46 2.69
CA ASP A 123 6.19 -8.13 3.18
C ASP A 123 6.10 -7.10 2.05
N ILE A 124 6.30 -5.82 2.37
CA ILE A 124 6.38 -4.77 1.37
C ILE A 124 7.58 -5.06 0.47
N ALA A 125 7.34 -5.23 -0.82
CA ALA A 125 8.37 -5.53 -1.81
C ALA A 125 8.64 -4.30 -2.66
N VAL A 126 9.91 -3.93 -2.80
CA VAL A 126 10.33 -2.79 -3.60
C VAL A 126 11.20 -3.28 -4.76
N HIS A 127 10.79 -2.90 -5.98
CA HIS A 127 11.55 -3.13 -7.20
C HIS A 127 12.08 -1.82 -7.75
N VAL A 128 13.38 -1.77 -7.98
CA VAL A 128 14.04 -0.61 -8.59
C VAL A 128 14.65 -1.03 -9.91
N ARG A 129 14.29 -0.33 -10.97
CA ARG A 129 14.90 -0.49 -12.29
C ARG A 129 15.77 0.72 -12.57
N PHE A 130 16.95 0.45 -13.08
CA PHE A 130 17.88 1.48 -13.53
C PHE A 130 17.97 1.43 -15.04
N ASP A 131 17.79 2.58 -15.69
CA ASP A 131 18.05 2.70 -17.11
C ASP A 131 19.52 3.02 -17.29
N ASN A 132 20.22 2.16 -18.05
CA ASN A 132 21.58 2.47 -18.47
C ASN A 132 21.51 3.56 -19.54
N LYS A 133 21.80 4.78 -19.15
CA LYS A 133 22.06 5.83 -20.13
C LYS A 133 23.51 5.70 -20.58
N GLU A 134 23.67 5.34 -21.81
CA GLU A 134 24.97 5.47 -22.48
C GLU A 134 25.22 6.93 -22.84
#